data_4df6200fd639cb42b96c0bd725aeaf16
#
_entry.id   4df6200fd639cb42b96c0bd725aeaf16
#
_cell.length_a   1.000
_cell.length_b   1.000
_cell.length_c   1.000
_cell.angle_alpha   90.00
_cell.angle_beta   90.00
_cell.angle_gamma   90.00
#
_symmetry.space_group_name_H-M   'P 1'
#
loop_
_entity.id
_entity.type
_entity.pdbx_description
1 polymer ?
#
loop_
_entity_poly.entity_id
_entity_poly.type
_entity_poly.pdbx_seq_one_letter_code
_entity_poly.pdbx_strand_id
1 'polypeptide(L)'
;MKPKIDLKVGLEFSPQIFIISSKDQKDKLECCDIEPTLYGDFVDVAMLGLPTLQVLMDSGIPILGAVHLSQRFRQLRPLRLDETIRISGRIIEINPHPRGSIICCEFKYENEQDQICVEATRSGIIPLGAKEPSNSIFRPKEDLDGFNQISQKILEPSKVASFSKEAGNLIHSDAEVAKKHGFRAPIAAGLMGVHLYREVIARYMGNPECFDMEIWFRRPMFWDDTLSLLTKRKNENINAMHLLGGDGKPTSNCLIHSM
;
A
#
# COMPACT_ATOMS: atom_id res chain seq x y z
N MET A 1 18.35 24.52 2.98
CA MET A 1 16.99 24.28 3.51
C MET A 1 16.06 24.13 2.31
N LYS A 2 15.37 22.99 2.15
CA LYS A 2 14.29 22.90 1.15
C LYS A 2 13.21 23.91 1.55
N PRO A 3 12.59 24.63 0.59
CA PRO A 3 11.51 25.56 0.90
C PRO A 3 10.39 24.83 1.66
N LYS A 4 9.82 25.49 2.66
CA LYS A 4 8.69 24.97 3.42
C LYS A 4 7.51 24.88 2.45
N ILE A 5 7.07 23.66 2.14
CA ILE A 5 5.93 23.45 1.25
C ILE A 5 4.65 23.96 1.93
N ASP A 6 3.86 24.72 1.20
CA ASP A 6 2.52 25.15 1.63
C ASP A 6 1.51 24.08 1.23
N LEU A 7 1.13 23.23 2.22
CA LEU A 7 0.19 22.16 2.01
C LEU A 7 -1.23 22.71 1.89
N LYS A 8 -1.86 22.51 0.74
CA LYS A 8 -3.25 22.91 0.47
C LYS A 8 -3.96 21.91 -0.43
N VAL A 9 -5.25 21.81 -0.29
CA VAL A 9 -6.10 21.07 -1.23
C VAL A 9 -5.93 21.65 -2.63
N GLY A 10 -5.79 20.79 -3.64
CA GLY A 10 -5.52 21.15 -5.01
C GLY A 10 -4.02 21.34 -5.34
N LEU A 11 -3.11 21.19 -4.38
CA LEU A 11 -1.68 21.19 -4.68
C LEU A 11 -1.34 20.02 -5.61
N GLU A 12 -0.95 20.34 -6.84
CA GLU A 12 -0.51 19.36 -7.83
C GLU A 12 0.97 19.01 -7.62
N PHE A 13 1.30 17.75 -7.84
CA PHE A 13 2.66 17.24 -7.84
C PHE A 13 3.24 17.28 -9.25
N SER A 14 4.53 17.55 -9.37
CA SER A 14 5.22 17.43 -10.65
C SER A 14 5.12 15.99 -11.16
N PRO A 15 4.64 15.76 -12.38
CA PRO A 15 4.58 14.43 -12.95
C PRO A 15 5.96 13.78 -12.98
N GLN A 16 5.99 12.48 -12.75
CA GLN A 16 7.21 11.68 -12.80
C GLN A 16 7.05 10.55 -13.81
N ILE A 17 8.17 10.10 -14.33
CA ILE A 17 8.25 8.99 -15.28
C ILE A 17 9.12 7.89 -14.64
N PHE A 18 8.65 6.65 -14.69
CA PHE A 18 9.38 5.50 -14.19
C PHE A 18 9.04 4.24 -14.99
N ILE A 19 9.77 3.18 -14.74
CA ILE A 19 9.57 1.86 -15.31
C ILE A 19 9.48 0.87 -14.14
N ILE A 20 8.54 -0.07 -14.19
CA ILE A 20 8.54 -1.25 -13.34
C ILE A 20 9.11 -2.38 -14.18
N SER A 21 10.35 -2.75 -13.89
CA SER A 21 10.99 -3.84 -14.64
C SER A 21 10.45 -5.20 -14.22
N SER A 22 10.49 -6.16 -15.15
CA SER A 22 10.20 -7.57 -14.88
C SER A 22 11.05 -8.10 -13.71
N LYS A 23 12.30 -7.64 -13.61
CA LYS A 23 13.19 -8.01 -12.50
C LYS A 23 12.71 -7.45 -11.16
N ASP A 24 12.35 -6.16 -11.09
CA ASP A 24 11.93 -5.53 -9.84
C ASP A 24 10.66 -6.16 -9.31
N GLN A 25 9.68 -6.43 -10.18
CA GLN A 25 8.47 -7.13 -9.79
C GLN A 25 8.77 -8.54 -9.30
N LYS A 26 9.59 -9.29 -10.02
CA LYS A 26 10.01 -10.64 -9.61
C LYS A 26 10.63 -10.62 -8.21
N ASP A 27 11.60 -9.74 -7.96
CA ASP A 27 12.28 -9.62 -6.67
C ASP A 27 11.28 -9.32 -5.53
N LYS A 28 10.27 -8.46 -5.77
CA LYS A 28 9.23 -8.16 -4.78
C LYS A 28 8.29 -9.33 -4.52
N LEU A 29 7.85 -10.01 -5.57
CA LEU A 29 6.96 -11.17 -5.45
C LEU A 29 7.66 -12.33 -4.72
N GLU A 30 8.94 -12.59 -5.00
CA GLU A 30 9.75 -13.58 -4.29
C GLU A 30 9.88 -13.26 -2.79
N CYS A 31 10.01 -11.97 -2.43
CA CYS A 31 9.99 -11.56 -1.02
C CYS A 31 8.66 -11.82 -0.33
N CYS A 32 7.56 -11.92 -1.09
CA CYS A 32 6.22 -12.20 -0.59
C CYS A 32 5.82 -13.68 -0.71
N ASP A 33 6.71 -14.57 -1.15
CA ASP A 33 6.40 -15.97 -1.48
C ASP A 33 5.26 -16.10 -2.50
N ILE A 34 5.26 -15.21 -3.50
CA ILE A 34 4.31 -15.19 -4.61
C ILE A 34 5.03 -15.64 -5.87
N GLU A 35 4.40 -16.52 -6.64
CA GLU A 35 4.92 -16.98 -7.92
C GLU A 35 5.14 -15.80 -8.88
N PRO A 36 6.38 -15.53 -9.34
CA PRO A 36 6.69 -14.36 -10.17
C PRO A 36 5.90 -14.30 -11.48
N THR A 37 5.49 -15.45 -12.02
CA THR A 37 4.74 -15.56 -13.29
C THR A 37 3.23 -15.34 -13.13
N LEU A 38 2.75 -15.11 -11.90
CA LEU A 38 1.31 -15.00 -11.60
C LEU A 38 0.59 -13.91 -12.42
N TYR A 39 1.28 -12.84 -12.75
CA TYR A 39 0.71 -11.70 -13.48
C TYR A 39 1.14 -11.64 -14.96
N GLY A 40 1.93 -12.63 -15.44
CA GLY A 40 2.48 -12.61 -16.79
C GLY A 40 3.32 -11.36 -17.06
N ASP A 41 3.05 -10.68 -18.18
CA ASP A 41 3.75 -9.46 -18.60
C ASP A 41 3.14 -8.18 -18.00
N PHE A 42 2.22 -8.32 -17.02
CA PHE A 42 1.53 -7.17 -16.45
C PHE A 42 2.03 -6.81 -15.06
N VAL A 43 1.95 -5.52 -14.77
CA VAL A 43 2.31 -4.96 -13.46
C VAL A 43 1.30 -5.42 -12.40
N ASP A 44 1.78 -5.99 -11.30
CA ASP A 44 1.00 -6.07 -10.07
C ASP A 44 0.80 -4.64 -9.51
N VAL A 45 -0.44 -4.19 -9.36
CA VAL A 45 -0.73 -2.82 -8.90
C VAL A 45 -0.13 -2.51 -7.52
N ALA A 46 0.20 -3.52 -6.72
CA ALA A 46 0.89 -3.31 -5.45
C ALA A 46 2.27 -2.63 -5.64
N MET A 47 2.93 -2.84 -6.79
CA MET A 47 4.16 -2.15 -7.18
C MET A 47 3.97 -0.63 -7.29
N LEU A 48 2.78 -0.17 -7.63
CA LEU A 48 2.44 1.25 -7.81
C LEU A 48 2.33 2.01 -6.47
N GLY A 49 2.33 1.32 -5.34
CA GLY A 49 2.27 1.95 -4.02
C GLY A 49 3.52 2.75 -3.65
N LEU A 50 4.71 2.27 -4.03
CA LEU A 50 5.97 2.95 -3.75
C LEU A 50 6.14 4.25 -4.56
N PRO A 51 5.84 4.32 -5.86
CA PRO A 51 5.87 5.57 -6.62
C PRO A 51 5.02 6.68 -6.02
N THR A 52 3.85 6.39 -5.41
CA THR A 52 3.07 7.43 -4.71
C THR A 52 3.85 8.07 -3.56
N LEU A 53 4.63 7.27 -2.82
CA LEU A 53 5.47 7.76 -1.73
C LEU A 53 6.61 8.62 -2.27
N GLN A 54 7.25 8.17 -3.37
CA GLN A 54 8.34 8.90 -4.01
C GLN A 54 7.89 10.29 -4.48
N VAL A 55 6.74 10.39 -5.14
CA VAL A 55 6.15 11.67 -5.56
C VAL A 55 5.96 12.62 -4.38
N LEU A 56 5.46 12.12 -3.22
CA LEU A 56 5.31 12.94 -2.02
C LEU A 56 6.66 13.45 -1.50
N MET A 57 7.68 12.58 -1.46
CA MET A 57 9.03 12.94 -1.02
C MET A 57 9.68 13.99 -1.91
N ASP A 58 9.58 13.80 -3.22
CA ASP A 58 10.18 14.70 -4.21
C ASP A 58 9.45 16.05 -4.25
N SER A 59 8.17 16.05 -3.91
CA SER A 59 7.39 17.28 -3.71
C SER A 59 7.72 17.99 -2.39
N GLY A 60 8.63 17.47 -1.57
CA GLY A 60 9.07 18.07 -0.31
C GLY A 60 8.13 17.84 0.86
N ILE A 61 7.18 16.92 0.75
CA ILE A 61 6.33 16.51 1.89
C ILE A 61 7.18 15.67 2.85
N PRO A 62 7.31 16.06 4.14
CA PRO A 62 8.11 15.30 5.08
C PRO A 62 7.37 14.03 5.49
N ILE A 63 7.90 12.89 5.06
CA ILE A 63 7.33 11.58 5.37
C ILE A 63 7.95 10.91 6.60
N LEU A 64 9.00 11.50 7.18
CA LEU A 64 9.61 10.95 8.39
C LEU A 64 8.59 10.97 9.55
N GLY A 65 8.29 9.80 10.11
CA GLY A 65 7.25 9.62 11.12
C GLY A 65 5.82 9.63 10.58
N ALA A 66 5.63 9.69 9.26
CA ALA A 66 4.32 9.53 8.64
C ALA A 66 3.77 8.11 8.84
N VAL A 67 2.44 8.01 8.90
CA VAL A 67 1.72 6.74 9.01
C VAL A 67 0.84 6.56 7.79
N HIS A 68 1.04 5.49 7.04
CA HIS A 68 0.18 5.10 5.94
C HIS A 68 -1.15 4.58 6.50
N LEU A 69 -2.26 5.22 6.17
CA LEU A 69 -3.60 4.87 6.68
C LEU A 69 -4.37 4.00 5.71
N SER A 70 -4.40 4.39 4.43
CA SER A 70 -5.11 3.65 3.40
C SER A 70 -4.47 3.81 2.03
N GLN A 71 -4.74 2.82 1.19
CA GLN A 71 -4.35 2.81 -0.22
C GLN A 71 -5.51 2.20 -1.01
N ARG A 72 -5.95 2.88 -2.07
CA ARG A 72 -6.92 2.36 -3.04
C ARG A 72 -6.27 2.29 -4.40
N PHE A 73 -6.59 1.25 -5.14
CA PHE A 73 -6.22 1.08 -6.54
C PHE A 73 -7.47 0.73 -7.33
N ARG A 74 -7.76 1.55 -8.32
CA ARG A 74 -8.77 1.28 -9.33
C ARG A 74 -8.07 1.05 -10.65
N GLN A 75 -7.89 -0.21 -11.02
CA GLN A 75 -7.34 -0.59 -12.30
C GLN A 75 -8.43 -0.54 -13.37
N LEU A 76 -8.25 0.29 -14.36
CA LEU A 76 -9.15 0.46 -15.52
C LEU A 76 -8.67 -0.40 -16.68
N ARG A 77 -7.37 -0.66 -16.74
CA ARG A 77 -6.68 -1.57 -17.66
C ARG A 77 -5.32 -1.92 -17.08
N PRO A 78 -4.74 -3.08 -17.42
CA PRO A 78 -3.42 -3.46 -16.92
C PRO A 78 -2.32 -2.58 -17.54
N LEU A 79 -1.31 -2.25 -16.73
CA LEU A 79 -0.02 -1.71 -17.19
C LEU A 79 0.90 -2.88 -17.54
N ARG A 80 1.80 -2.69 -18.50
CA ARG A 80 2.80 -3.70 -18.86
C ARG A 80 4.08 -3.49 -18.08
N LEU A 81 4.79 -4.58 -17.84
CA LEU A 81 6.17 -4.53 -17.35
C LEU A 81 7.08 -3.95 -18.43
N ASP A 82 8.18 -3.33 -17.99
CA ASP A 82 9.22 -2.77 -18.84
C ASP A 82 8.76 -1.64 -19.78
N GLU A 83 7.50 -1.15 -19.65
CA GLU A 83 7.04 0.04 -20.35
C GLU A 83 7.21 1.31 -19.49
N THR A 84 7.22 2.44 -20.16
CA THR A 84 7.27 3.76 -19.52
C THR A 84 5.91 4.09 -18.88
N ILE A 85 5.91 4.38 -17.59
CA ILE A 85 4.72 4.77 -16.83
C ILE A 85 4.88 6.21 -16.36
N ARG A 86 3.87 7.03 -16.61
CA ARG A 86 3.79 8.40 -16.08
C ARG A 86 2.85 8.42 -14.88
N ILE A 87 3.31 8.99 -13.76
CA ILE A 87 2.48 9.26 -12.60
C ILE A 87 2.28 10.76 -12.45
N SER A 88 1.03 11.19 -12.24
CA SER A 88 0.63 12.52 -11.83
C SER A 88 -0.27 12.42 -10.59
N GLY A 89 -0.39 13.50 -9.83
CA GLY A 89 -1.27 13.48 -8.65
C GLY A 89 -1.39 14.83 -7.98
N ARG A 90 -2.29 14.89 -7.01
CA ARG A 90 -2.56 16.10 -6.22
C ARG A 90 -3.12 15.76 -4.83
N ILE A 91 -3.07 16.74 -3.96
CA ILE A 91 -3.76 16.67 -2.66
C ILE A 91 -5.25 16.95 -2.87
N ILE A 92 -6.11 16.02 -2.43
CA ILE A 92 -7.58 16.16 -2.54
C ILE A 92 -8.25 16.49 -1.22
N GLU A 93 -7.60 16.19 -0.07
CA GLU A 93 -8.16 16.43 1.24
C GLU A 93 -7.06 16.60 2.29
N ILE A 94 -7.27 17.51 3.24
CA ILE A 94 -6.41 17.71 4.42
C ILE A 94 -7.32 17.85 5.64
N ASN A 95 -7.13 16.97 6.62
CA ASN A 95 -7.88 16.99 7.87
C ASN A 95 -6.94 17.10 9.08
N PRO A 96 -7.32 17.86 10.12
CA PRO A 96 -6.53 17.91 11.35
C PRO A 96 -6.49 16.56 12.04
N HIS A 97 -5.39 16.28 12.73
CA HIS A 97 -5.20 15.06 13.52
C HIS A 97 -4.32 15.36 14.74
N PRO A 98 -4.50 14.69 15.91
CA PRO A 98 -3.68 14.92 17.11
C PRO A 98 -2.18 14.74 16.92
N ARG A 99 -1.76 14.05 15.85
CA ARG A 99 -0.34 13.79 15.50
C ARG A 99 0.15 14.60 14.31
N GLY A 100 -0.66 15.55 13.79
CA GLY A 100 -0.31 16.35 12.60
C GLY A 100 -1.51 16.55 11.69
N SER A 101 -1.41 16.21 10.41
CA SER A 101 -2.50 16.29 9.45
C SER A 101 -2.68 14.97 8.71
N ILE A 102 -3.93 14.59 8.45
CA ILE A 102 -4.25 13.53 7.51
C ILE A 102 -4.30 14.17 6.15
N ILE A 103 -3.48 13.66 5.25
CA ILE A 103 -3.44 14.11 3.87
C ILE A 103 -3.93 12.96 3.00
N CYS A 104 -4.93 13.25 2.15
CA CYS A 104 -5.39 12.35 1.12
C CYS A 104 -4.95 12.88 -0.25
N CYS A 105 -4.33 12.01 -1.03
CA CYS A 105 -3.81 12.32 -2.36
C CYS A 105 -4.42 11.36 -3.37
N GLU A 106 -4.76 11.87 -4.54
CA GLU A 106 -5.08 11.05 -5.71
C GLU A 106 -3.91 11.03 -6.69
N PHE A 107 -3.78 9.92 -7.41
CA PHE A 107 -2.75 9.71 -8.41
C PHE A 107 -3.36 9.04 -9.64
N LYS A 108 -2.80 9.34 -10.81
CA LYS A 108 -3.12 8.70 -12.08
C LYS A 108 -1.85 8.12 -12.67
N TYR A 109 -1.96 6.90 -13.17
CA TYR A 109 -0.89 6.21 -13.87
C TYR A 109 -1.29 6.04 -15.32
N GLU A 110 -0.47 6.58 -16.21
CA GLU A 110 -0.67 6.59 -17.64
C GLU A 110 0.40 5.73 -18.31
N ASN A 111 0.02 4.98 -19.34
CA ASN A 111 0.93 4.22 -20.17
C ASN A 111 1.59 5.09 -21.27
N GLU A 112 2.41 4.50 -22.13
CA GLU A 112 3.08 5.19 -23.23
C GLU A 112 2.14 5.80 -24.27
N GLN A 113 0.87 5.40 -24.28
CA GLN A 113 -0.18 5.95 -25.15
C GLN A 113 -1.02 7.04 -24.45
N ASP A 114 -0.53 7.61 -23.33
CA ASP A 114 -1.23 8.60 -22.51
C ASP A 114 -2.63 8.15 -22.01
N GLN A 115 -2.84 6.84 -21.88
CA GLN A 115 -4.09 6.29 -21.40
C GLN A 115 -4.00 6.09 -19.88
N ILE A 116 -4.99 6.58 -19.14
CA ILE A 116 -5.10 6.29 -17.71
C ILE A 116 -5.40 4.80 -17.54
N CYS A 117 -4.46 4.10 -16.91
CA CYS A 117 -4.54 2.68 -16.65
C CYS A 117 -4.95 2.39 -15.20
N VAL A 118 -4.41 3.16 -14.24
CA VAL A 118 -4.71 2.99 -12.83
C VAL A 118 -4.95 4.36 -12.19
N GLU A 119 -6.01 4.45 -11.40
CA GLU A 119 -6.24 5.54 -10.46
C GLU A 119 -5.91 5.03 -9.06
N ALA A 120 -5.17 5.80 -8.28
CA ALA A 120 -4.87 5.44 -6.91
C ALA A 120 -5.19 6.57 -5.95
N THR A 121 -5.63 6.22 -4.74
CA THR A 121 -5.78 7.16 -3.64
C THR A 121 -4.95 6.67 -2.47
N ARG A 122 -4.18 7.58 -1.88
CA ARG A 122 -3.35 7.30 -0.70
C ARG A 122 -3.70 8.27 0.41
N SER A 123 -3.96 7.79 1.61
CA SER A 123 -4.07 8.63 2.80
C SER A 123 -3.01 8.29 3.83
N GLY A 124 -2.57 9.31 4.56
CA GLY A 124 -1.58 9.14 5.62
C GLY A 124 -1.59 10.27 6.62
N ILE A 125 -1.15 9.99 7.84
CA ILE A 125 -0.88 11.02 8.85
C ILE A 125 0.53 11.54 8.59
N ILE A 126 0.65 12.81 8.29
CA ILE A 126 1.92 13.51 8.17
C ILE A 126 2.13 14.35 9.43
N PRO A 127 3.32 14.30 10.10
CA PRO A 127 3.57 15.03 11.33
C PRO A 127 3.82 16.52 11.08
N LEU A 128 2.86 17.18 10.41
CA LEU A 128 2.86 18.60 10.02
C LEU A 128 1.55 19.25 10.39
N GLY A 129 1.58 20.58 10.52
CA GLY A 129 0.41 21.39 10.82
C GLY A 129 0.07 21.46 12.32
N ALA A 130 -1.07 22.06 12.63
CA ALA A 130 -1.57 22.15 13.99
C ALA A 130 -2.05 20.77 14.46
N LYS A 131 -1.70 20.44 15.72
CA LYS A 131 -2.20 19.24 16.38
C LYS A 131 -3.57 19.57 16.98
N GLU A 132 -4.62 19.19 16.31
CA GLU A 132 -5.99 19.42 16.74
C GLU A 132 -6.73 18.11 16.92
N PRO A 133 -7.79 18.08 17.79
CA PRO A 133 -8.70 16.93 17.84
C PRO A 133 -9.25 16.65 16.45
N SER A 134 -9.16 15.41 15.99
CA SER A 134 -9.75 15.05 14.70
C SER A 134 -11.17 14.55 14.91
N ASN A 135 -12.06 14.87 13.97
CA ASN A 135 -13.24 14.05 13.75
C ASN A 135 -12.79 12.63 13.41
N SER A 136 -13.52 11.63 13.89
CA SER A 136 -13.17 10.23 13.68
C SER A 136 -12.98 9.95 12.19
N ILE A 137 -11.79 9.44 11.82
CA ILE A 137 -11.58 8.91 10.47
C ILE A 137 -12.51 7.71 10.32
N PHE A 138 -13.32 7.71 9.26
CA PHE A 138 -14.04 6.50 8.90
C PHE A 138 -13.04 5.40 8.59
N ARG A 139 -13.14 4.30 9.30
CA ARG A 139 -12.42 3.06 8.99
C ARG A 139 -13.42 1.91 8.99
N PRO A 140 -13.33 0.95 8.06
CA PRO A 140 -14.14 -0.25 8.12
C PRO A 140 -14.02 -0.92 9.49
N LYS A 141 -15.08 -1.57 9.96
CA LYS A 141 -15.07 -2.31 11.23
C LYS A 141 -14.08 -3.47 11.17
N GLU A 142 -13.50 -3.81 12.32
CA GLU A 142 -12.63 -5.00 12.48
C GLU A 142 -13.47 -6.26 12.81
N ASP A 143 -14.61 -6.40 12.15
CA ASP A 143 -15.48 -7.55 12.34
C ASP A 143 -14.99 -8.72 11.47
N LEU A 144 -14.72 -9.87 12.08
CA LEU A 144 -14.26 -11.08 11.42
C LEU A 144 -15.40 -12.09 11.18
N ASP A 145 -16.64 -11.74 11.52
CA ASP A 145 -17.80 -12.62 11.32
C ASP A 145 -18.02 -12.91 9.82
N GLY A 146 -18.17 -14.18 9.50
CA GLY A 146 -18.34 -14.66 8.13
C GLY A 146 -17.05 -14.64 7.28
N PHE A 147 -15.88 -14.41 7.88
CA PHE A 147 -14.59 -14.59 7.22
C PHE A 147 -14.05 -16.01 7.40
N ASN A 148 -13.43 -16.54 6.34
CA ASN A 148 -12.77 -17.84 6.35
C ASN A 148 -11.31 -17.68 6.01
N GLN A 149 -10.44 -18.35 6.75
CA GLN A 149 -9.01 -18.40 6.45
C GLN A 149 -8.76 -19.23 5.19
N ILE A 150 -8.01 -18.68 4.24
CA ILE A 150 -7.68 -19.36 2.98
C ILE A 150 -6.20 -19.68 2.85
N SER A 151 -5.33 -18.95 3.54
CA SER A 151 -3.88 -19.21 3.53
C SER A 151 -3.18 -18.65 4.75
N GLN A 152 -1.94 -19.07 4.92
CA GLN A 152 -0.98 -18.48 5.86
C GLN A 152 0.31 -18.16 5.13
N LYS A 153 0.99 -17.10 5.57
CA LYS A 153 2.32 -16.71 5.09
C LYS A 153 3.22 -16.49 6.29
N ILE A 154 4.39 -17.09 6.30
CA ILE A 154 5.42 -16.86 7.32
C ILE A 154 6.32 -15.76 6.79
N LEU A 155 6.42 -14.66 7.55
CA LEU A 155 7.37 -13.59 7.21
C LEU A 155 8.77 -14.01 7.64
N GLU A 156 9.72 -13.83 6.75
CA GLU A 156 11.13 -14.07 7.01
C GLU A 156 11.89 -12.74 7.11
N PRO A 157 12.68 -12.50 8.17
CA PRO A 157 13.41 -11.26 8.37
C PRO A 157 14.22 -10.79 7.15
N SER A 158 14.88 -11.71 6.45
CA SER A 158 15.66 -11.41 5.25
C SER A 158 14.80 -10.91 4.09
N LYS A 159 13.64 -11.53 3.86
CA LYS A 159 12.69 -11.14 2.81
C LYS A 159 12.03 -9.80 3.11
N VAL A 160 11.64 -9.56 4.38
CA VAL A 160 11.08 -8.27 4.81
C VAL A 160 12.08 -7.14 4.64
N ALA A 161 13.34 -7.34 5.06
CA ALA A 161 14.39 -6.36 4.88
C ALA A 161 14.67 -6.08 3.40
N SER A 162 14.73 -7.12 2.57
CA SER A 162 14.96 -7.00 1.11
C SER A 162 13.79 -6.28 0.42
N PHE A 163 12.54 -6.61 0.75
CA PHE A 163 11.35 -5.96 0.21
C PHE A 163 11.35 -4.44 0.45
N SER A 164 11.79 -4.03 1.64
CA SER A 164 11.68 -2.64 2.11
C SER A 164 12.94 -1.81 1.85
N LYS A 165 13.97 -2.37 1.22
CA LYS A 165 15.30 -1.75 1.05
C LYS A 165 15.22 -0.37 0.38
N GLU A 166 14.39 -0.21 -0.64
CA GLU A 166 14.25 1.02 -1.42
C GLU A 166 13.60 2.15 -0.62
N ALA A 167 12.80 1.84 0.40
CA ALA A 167 12.19 2.85 1.26
C ALA A 167 13.21 3.58 2.14
N GLY A 168 14.43 3.06 2.28
CA GLY A 168 15.53 3.68 3.05
C GLY A 168 15.23 3.84 4.55
N ASN A 169 14.17 3.21 5.06
CA ASN A 169 13.75 3.32 6.44
C ASN A 169 14.15 2.07 7.24
N LEU A 170 15.11 2.24 8.14
CA LEU A 170 15.70 1.14 8.92
C LEU A 170 14.73 0.45 9.88
N ILE A 171 13.52 0.98 10.12
CA ILE A 171 12.49 0.29 10.94
C ILE A 171 12.09 -1.07 10.34
N HIS A 172 12.40 -1.31 9.07
CA HIS A 172 12.08 -2.54 8.37
C HIS A 172 13.19 -3.60 8.42
N SER A 173 14.41 -3.22 8.84
CA SER A 173 15.60 -4.08 8.73
C SER A 173 16.50 -4.08 9.97
N ASP A 174 16.37 -3.10 10.87
CA ASP A 174 17.22 -2.93 12.04
C ASP A 174 16.38 -3.03 13.33
N ALA A 175 16.66 -4.05 14.15
CA ALA A 175 15.93 -4.32 15.38
C ALA A 175 16.08 -3.21 16.44
N GLU A 176 17.25 -2.59 16.52
CA GLU A 176 17.49 -1.52 17.50
C GLU A 176 16.78 -0.23 17.08
N VAL A 177 16.73 0.06 15.78
CA VAL A 177 15.96 1.19 15.24
C VAL A 177 14.47 0.94 15.45
N ALA A 178 13.96 -0.23 15.14
CA ALA A 178 12.55 -0.59 15.35
C ALA A 178 12.16 -0.43 16.83
N LYS A 179 13.00 -0.91 17.75
CA LYS A 179 12.79 -0.80 19.21
C LYS A 179 12.77 0.66 19.68
N LYS A 180 13.67 1.51 19.17
CA LYS A 180 13.66 2.96 19.47
C LYS A 180 12.36 3.65 19.05
N HIS A 181 11.69 3.11 18.01
CA HIS A 181 10.38 3.57 17.57
C HIS A 181 9.21 2.89 18.28
N GLY A 182 9.46 2.06 19.30
CA GLY A 182 8.44 1.40 20.13
C GLY A 182 7.87 0.12 19.53
N PHE A 183 8.51 -0.46 18.52
CA PHE A 183 8.15 -1.76 17.95
C PHE A 183 8.90 -2.91 18.66
N ARG A 184 8.27 -4.08 18.78
CA ARG A 184 8.93 -5.27 19.36
C ARG A 184 10.05 -5.83 18.49
N ALA A 185 9.93 -5.62 17.18
CA ALA A 185 10.84 -6.10 16.13
C ALA A 185 10.67 -5.24 14.88
N PRO A 186 11.55 -5.34 13.88
CA PRO A 186 11.33 -4.72 12.57
C PRO A 186 9.96 -5.09 11.98
N ILE A 187 9.37 -4.14 11.26
CA ILE A 187 8.04 -4.28 10.69
C ILE A 187 8.10 -4.44 9.18
N ALA A 188 7.25 -5.29 8.63
CA ALA A 188 7.09 -5.36 7.18
C ALA A 188 6.42 -4.08 6.66
N ALA A 189 6.81 -3.64 5.46
CA ALA A 189 6.12 -2.55 4.79
C ALA A 189 4.67 -2.94 4.52
N GLY A 190 3.71 -2.02 4.73
CA GLY A 190 2.30 -2.28 4.48
C GLY A 190 2.00 -2.74 3.05
N LEU A 191 2.80 -2.26 2.08
CA LEU A 191 2.70 -2.68 0.68
C LEU A 191 2.97 -4.18 0.47
N MET A 192 3.75 -4.83 1.32
CA MET A 192 3.91 -6.29 1.29
C MET A 192 2.56 -7.01 1.48
N GLY A 193 1.72 -6.51 2.42
CA GLY A 193 0.35 -7.01 2.59
C GLY A 193 -0.55 -6.75 1.37
N VAL A 194 -0.31 -5.67 0.61
CA VAL A 194 -1.07 -5.39 -0.63
C VAL A 194 -0.78 -6.44 -1.70
N HIS A 195 0.47 -6.88 -1.87
CA HIS A 195 0.82 -7.99 -2.76
C HIS A 195 0.06 -9.28 -2.38
N LEU A 196 -0.07 -9.59 -1.07
CA LEU A 196 -0.81 -10.76 -0.61
C LEU A 196 -2.31 -10.68 -0.97
N TYR A 197 -2.93 -9.50 -0.87
CA TYR A 197 -4.32 -9.32 -1.32
C TYR A 197 -4.45 -9.47 -2.84
N ARG A 198 -3.48 -8.94 -3.60
CA ARG A 198 -3.48 -9.09 -5.06
C ARG A 198 -3.28 -10.54 -5.49
N GLU A 199 -2.44 -11.30 -4.78
CA GLU A 199 -2.30 -12.74 -5.01
C GLU A 199 -3.65 -13.45 -4.92
N VAL A 200 -4.46 -13.14 -3.90
CA VAL A 200 -5.80 -13.72 -3.74
C VAL A 200 -6.71 -13.36 -4.90
N ILE A 201 -6.75 -12.10 -5.29
CA ILE A 201 -7.56 -11.64 -6.44
C ILE A 201 -7.13 -12.41 -7.69
N ALA A 202 -5.82 -12.51 -7.97
CA ALA A 202 -5.32 -13.20 -9.15
C ALA A 202 -5.66 -14.70 -9.15
N ARG A 203 -5.46 -15.40 -8.02
CA ARG A 203 -5.66 -16.84 -7.95
C ARG A 203 -7.12 -17.28 -7.88
N TYR A 204 -7.96 -16.52 -7.19
CA TYR A 204 -9.33 -16.93 -6.87
C TYR A 204 -10.40 -16.20 -7.68
N MET A 205 -10.02 -15.16 -8.43
CA MET A 205 -10.95 -14.33 -9.19
C MET A 205 -10.52 -14.17 -10.67
N GLY A 206 -9.58 -15.00 -11.13
CA GLY A 206 -9.17 -15.08 -12.53
C GLY A 206 -8.28 -13.93 -13.01
N ASN A 207 -7.58 -13.24 -12.10
CA ASN A 207 -6.71 -12.11 -12.40
C ASN A 207 -7.39 -11.06 -13.31
N PRO A 208 -8.47 -10.40 -12.84
CA PRO A 208 -9.28 -9.51 -13.65
C PRO A 208 -8.47 -8.32 -14.19
N GLU A 209 -8.73 -7.92 -15.43
CA GLU A 209 -8.09 -6.75 -16.04
C GLU A 209 -8.55 -5.43 -15.41
N CYS A 210 -9.79 -5.39 -14.92
CA CYS A 210 -10.37 -4.25 -14.23
C CYS A 210 -10.76 -4.65 -12.81
N PHE A 211 -10.47 -3.82 -11.83
CA PHE A 211 -10.92 -3.99 -10.45
C PHE A 211 -10.74 -2.70 -9.65
N ASP A 212 -11.38 -2.66 -8.50
CA ASP A 212 -11.28 -1.56 -7.55
C ASP A 212 -11.14 -2.14 -6.14
N MET A 213 -9.97 -1.96 -5.54
CA MET A 213 -9.67 -2.45 -4.19
C MET A 213 -9.17 -1.34 -3.29
N GLU A 214 -9.60 -1.34 -2.04
CA GLU A 214 -9.22 -0.37 -1.03
C GLU A 214 -8.69 -1.07 0.22
N ILE A 215 -7.48 -0.70 0.64
CA ILE A 215 -6.77 -1.27 1.78
C ILE A 215 -6.69 -0.25 2.91
N TRP A 216 -7.00 -0.69 4.13
CA TRP A 216 -6.84 0.07 5.35
C TRP A 216 -5.81 -0.59 6.24
N PHE A 217 -4.72 0.13 6.53
CA PHE A 217 -3.65 -0.34 7.42
C PHE A 217 -4.03 -0.03 8.87
N ARG A 218 -3.80 -1.00 9.77
CA ARG A 218 -4.26 -0.93 11.16
C ARG A 218 -3.16 -1.11 12.17
N ARG A 219 -2.40 -2.19 12.04
CA ARG A 219 -1.34 -2.59 12.96
C ARG A 219 -0.10 -3.01 12.18
N PRO A 220 1.10 -2.89 12.77
CA PRO A 220 2.30 -3.39 12.13
C PRO A 220 2.21 -4.91 11.95
N MET A 221 2.76 -5.40 10.84
CA MET A 221 3.16 -6.78 10.63
C MET A 221 4.63 -6.88 11.04
N PHE A 222 4.99 -7.79 11.92
CA PHE A 222 6.39 -7.96 12.29
C PHE A 222 7.09 -8.93 11.34
N TRP A 223 8.36 -8.77 11.16
CA TRP A 223 9.16 -9.53 10.18
C TRP A 223 9.26 -11.03 10.44
N ASP A 224 8.84 -11.47 11.63
CA ASP A 224 8.81 -12.84 12.12
C ASP A 224 7.37 -13.36 12.38
N ASP A 225 6.35 -12.61 11.92
CA ASP A 225 4.95 -13.00 12.09
C ASP A 225 4.56 -14.13 11.15
N THR A 226 3.66 -14.98 11.61
CA THR A 226 2.83 -15.83 10.74
C THR A 226 1.54 -15.05 10.46
N LEU A 227 1.36 -14.66 9.21
CA LEU A 227 0.18 -13.93 8.77
C LEU A 227 -0.91 -14.93 8.36
N SER A 228 -2.16 -14.68 8.79
CA SER A 228 -3.33 -15.42 8.30
C SER A 228 -4.15 -14.54 7.38
N LEU A 229 -4.44 -15.01 6.18
CA LEU A 229 -5.24 -14.31 5.20
C LEU A 229 -6.65 -14.89 5.18
N LEU A 230 -7.63 -14.02 5.46
CA LEU A 230 -9.03 -14.35 5.55
C LEU A 230 -9.82 -13.65 4.44
N THR A 231 -10.83 -14.33 3.92
CA THR A 231 -11.74 -13.79 2.90
C THR A 231 -13.19 -13.90 3.34
N LYS A 232 -13.99 -12.92 2.93
CA LYS A 232 -15.45 -12.95 2.99
C LYS A 232 -15.99 -12.92 1.57
N ARG A 233 -17.03 -13.74 1.32
CA ARG A 233 -17.67 -13.81 0.01
C ARG A 233 -19.08 -13.22 0.06
N LYS A 234 -19.47 -12.60 -1.04
CA LYS A 234 -20.85 -12.20 -1.33
C LYS A 234 -21.19 -12.69 -2.73
N ASN A 235 -22.24 -13.49 -2.86
CA ASN A 235 -22.62 -14.10 -4.15
C ASN A 235 -21.43 -14.78 -4.86
N GLU A 236 -20.72 -15.65 -4.12
CA GLU A 236 -19.53 -16.40 -4.56
C GLU A 236 -18.26 -15.58 -4.80
N ASN A 237 -18.36 -14.28 -5.00
CA ASN A 237 -17.20 -13.42 -5.19
C ASN A 237 -16.60 -12.96 -3.85
N ILE A 238 -15.28 -12.89 -3.78
CA ILE A 238 -14.59 -12.29 -2.63
C ILE A 238 -14.84 -10.79 -2.68
N ASN A 239 -15.42 -10.24 -1.61
CA ASN A 239 -15.72 -8.80 -1.50
C ASN A 239 -14.97 -8.10 -0.36
N ALA A 240 -14.41 -8.86 0.56
CA ALA A 240 -13.57 -8.33 1.63
C ALA A 240 -12.51 -9.35 2.06
N MET A 241 -11.37 -8.83 2.53
CA MET A 241 -10.26 -9.63 3.03
C MET A 241 -9.67 -9.00 4.28
N HIS A 242 -9.15 -9.84 5.18
CA HIS A 242 -8.34 -9.42 6.32
C HIS A 242 -7.00 -10.12 6.30
N LEU A 243 -5.96 -9.40 6.70
CA LEU A 243 -4.66 -9.95 7.02
C LEU A 243 -4.48 -9.83 8.54
N LEU A 244 -4.32 -10.98 9.21
CA LEU A 244 -4.09 -11.03 10.65
C LEU A 244 -2.61 -11.23 10.93
N GLY A 245 -2.09 -10.54 11.95
CA GLY A 245 -0.73 -10.75 12.45
C GLY A 245 -0.62 -12.00 13.32
N GLY A 246 0.58 -12.25 13.85
CA GLY A 246 0.86 -13.40 14.72
C GLY A 246 0.05 -13.41 16.03
N ASP A 247 -0.50 -12.27 16.45
CA ASP A 247 -1.40 -12.14 17.60
C ASP A 247 -2.89 -12.36 17.27
N GLY A 248 -3.20 -12.74 16.04
CA GLY A 248 -4.57 -12.97 15.55
C GLY A 248 -5.38 -11.70 15.31
N LYS A 249 -4.80 -10.50 15.42
CA LYS A 249 -5.49 -9.24 15.18
C LYS A 249 -5.28 -8.74 13.75
N PRO A 250 -6.29 -8.04 13.16
CA PRO A 250 -6.13 -7.44 11.85
C PRO A 250 -4.96 -6.44 11.77
N THR A 251 -4.00 -6.71 10.89
CA THR A 251 -2.94 -5.78 10.51
C THR A 251 -3.40 -4.84 9.41
N SER A 252 -4.26 -5.34 8.55
CA SER A 252 -4.94 -4.57 7.51
C SER A 252 -6.24 -5.27 7.08
N ASN A 253 -7.08 -4.54 6.37
CA ASN A 253 -8.22 -5.10 5.66
C ASN A 253 -8.28 -4.53 4.25
N CYS A 254 -8.84 -5.31 3.34
CA CYS A 254 -9.07 -4.94 1.95
C CYS A 254 -10.56 -5.10 1.63
N LEU A 255 -11.13 -4.08 0.98
CA LEU A 255 -12.47 -4.11 0.40
C LEU A 255 -12.35 -4.14 -1.12
N ILE A 256 -13.18 -4.94 -1.78
CA ILE A 256 -13.30 -4.97 -3.24
C ILE A 256 -14.61 -4.32 -3.60
N HIS A 257 -14.54 -3.17 -4.30
CA HIS A 257 -15.70 -2.37 -4.66
C HIS A 257 -16.32 -2.82 -5.99
N SER A 258 -15.48 -3.24 -6.95
CA SER A 258 -15.90 -3.77 -8.26
C SER A 258 -14.81 -4.62 -8.90
N MET A 259 -15.24 -5.41 -9.88
CA MET A 259 -14.43 -6.19 -10.82
C MET A 259 -15.09 -6.20 -12.17
#